data_5c39aca94d3b5211f61ebe0ab230946f
#
_entry.id   5c39aca94d3b5211f61ebe0ab230946f
#
_cell.length_a   1.000
_cell.length_b   1.000
_cell.length_c   1.000
_cell.angle_alpha   90.00
_cell.angle_beta   90.00
_cell.angle_gamma   90.00
#
_symmetry.space_group_name_H-M   'P 1'
#
loop_
_entity.id
_entity.type
_entity.pdbx_description
1 polymer ?
#
loop_
_entity_poly.entity_id
_entity_poly.type
_entity_poly.pdbx_seq_one_letter_code
_entity_poly.pdbx_strand_id
1 'polypeptide(L)'
;MSVVSVADPRPGEGEVVVALRAAALNHRDVWIKTGQYAGLKWPCIPGSDGAGVVTETGPGVDPAWAGREVVINASFHWGTEERAQGGQFQILGLPRDGTLAEFVVLVSAEIAERRLKVHVPTAPVAPAAPAAPQA
;
A
#
# COMPACT_ATOMS: atom_id res chain seq x y z
N MET A 1 17.47 1.82 -6.09
CA MET A 1 16.42 2.34 -5.17
C MET A 1 17.14 3.08 -4.07
N SER A 2 16.73 4.29 -3.76
CA SER A 2 17.33 5.14 -2.72
C SER A 2 16.20 5.79 -1.90
N VAL A 3 16.48 6.11 -0.64
CA VAL A 3 15.58 6.90 0.19
C VAL A 3 15.79 8.38 -0.18
N VAL A 4 14.71 9.08 -0.46
CA VAL A 4 14.73 10.50 -0.83
C VAL A 4 13.64 11.24 -0.06
N SER A 5 13.86 12.53 0.20
CA SER A 5 12.80 13.40 0.72
C SER A 5 11.96 13.91 -0.45
N VAL A 6 10.65 13.82 -0.28
CA VAL A 6 9.65 14.40 -1.19
C VAL A 6 8.72 15.32 -0.39
N ALA A 7 7.98 16.19 -1.07
CA ALA A 7 6.99 17.02 -0.40
C ALA A 7 5.87 16.16 0.20
N ASP A 8 5.37 16.55 1.37
CA ASP A 8 4.22 15.88 1.99
C ASP A 8 3.01 15.99 1.06
N PRO A 9 2.34 14.87 0.80
CA PRO A 9 1.21 14.87 -0.11
C PRO A 9 -0.02 15.56 0.53
N ARG A 10 -0.89 16.10 -0.32
CA ARG A 10 -2.19 16.70 0.08
C ARG A 10 -3.32 15.95 -0.59
N PRO A 11 -4.44 15.71 0.12
CA PRO A 11 -5.56 15.00 -0.46
C PRO A 11 -6.36 15.94 -1.37
N GLY A 12 -6.69 15.46 -2.58
CA GLY A 12 -7.67 16.07 -3.47
C GLY A 12 -9.10 15.71 -3.10
N GLU A 13 -10.05 16.05 -4.01
CA GLU A 13 -11.46 15.70 -3.84
C GLU A 13 -11.66 14.17 -3.78
N GLY A 14 -12.37 13.68 -2.78
CA GLY A 14 -12.61 12.25 -2.57
C GLY A 14 -11.40 11.47 -2.05
N GLU A 15 -10.27 12.12 -1.79
CA GLU A 15 -9.03 11.47 -1.36
C GLU A 15 -8.76 11.63 0.15
N VAL A 16 -7.90 10.76 0.65
CA VAL A 16 -7.38 10.80 2.02
C VAL A 16 -5.86 10.66 2.00
N VAL A 17 -5.19 11.19 3.02
CA VAL A 17 -3.78 10.90 3.31
C VAL A 17 -3.71 9.86 4.40
N VAL A 18 -2.94 8.80 4.17
CA VAL A 18 -2.67 7.75 5.15
C VAL A 18 -1.21 7.84 5.59
N ALA A 19 -0.97 8.06 6.88
CA ALA A 19 0.34 7.86 7.50
C ALA A 19 0.59 6.37 7.65
N LEU A 20 1.56 5.84 6.93
CA LEU A 20 1.84 4.41 6.86
C LEU A 20 2.51 3.92 8.16
N ARG A 21 2.05 2.78 8.66
CA ARG A 21 2.59 2.06 9.81
C ARG A 21 3.22 0.73 9.40
N ALA A 22 2.76 0.18 8.27
CA ALA A 22 3.28 -1.03 7.69
C ALA A 22 3.13 -0.99 6.18
N ALA A 23 4.08 -1.58 5.47
CA ALA A 23 4.04 -1.85 4.05
C ALA A 23 4.68 -3.22 3.78
N ALA A 24 4.32 -3.85 2.67
CA ALA A 24 4.90 -5.12 2.28
C ALA A 24 5.50 -5.04 0.88
N LEU A 25 6.59 -5.79 0.68
CA LEU A 25 7.22 -5.96 -0.62
C LEU A 25 6.48 -7.04 -1.41
N ASN A 26 6.26 -6.78 -2.67
CA ASN A 26 5.71 -7.71 -3.64
C ASN A 26 6.73 -8.00 -4.74
N HIS A 27 6.58 -9.12 -5.42
CA HIS A 27 7.47 -9.48 -6.53
C HIS A 27 7.48 -8.42 -7.64
N ARG A 28 6.37 -7.71 -7.85
CA ARG A 28 6.31 -6.60 -8.79
C ARG A 28 7.30 -5.46 -8.47
N ASP A 29 7.61 -5.22 -7.20
CA ASP A 29 8.55 -4.18 -6.80
C ASP A 29 9.98 -4.53 -7.25
N VAL A 30 10.31 -5.83 -7.31
CA VAL A 30 11.57 -6.31 -7.90
C VAL A 30 11.61 -6.02 -9.39
N TRP A 31 10.53 -6.33 -10.13
CA TRP A 31 10.44 -6.04 -11.57
C TRP A 31 10.50 -4.56 -11.87
N ILE A 32 9.84 -3.71 -11.05
CA ILE A 32 9.95 -2.25 -11.15
C ILE A 32 11.41 -1.84 -10.94
N LYS A 33 12.05 -2.28 -9.86
CA LYS A 33 13.44 -1.94 -9.53
C LYS A 33 14.42 -2.32 -10.64
N THR A 34 14.23 -3.46 -11.30
CA THR A 34 15.10 -3.95 -12.38
C THR A 34 14.78 -3.40 -13.76
N GLY A 35 13.73 -2.56 -13.88
CA GLY A 35 13.34 -1.99 -15.17
C GLY A 35 12.55 -2.92 -16.08
N GLN A 36 12.04 -4.04 -15.55
CA GLN A 36 11.37 -5.10 -16.32
C GLN A 36 9.86 -5.10 -16.20
N TYR A 37 9.28 -4.07 -15.56
CA TYR A 37 7.83 -3.95 -15.40
C TYR A 37 7.22 -3.13 -16.55
N ALA A 38 6.07 -3.55 -17.07
CA ALA A 38 5.38 -2.86 -18.14
C ALA A 38 4.87 -1.48 -17.68
N GLY A 39 4.96 -0.47 -18.55
CA GLY A 39 4.46 0.87 -18.27
C GLY A 39 5.30 1.66 -17.26
N LEU A 40 6.58 1.32 -17.09
CA LEU A 40 7.50 2.02 -16.19
C LEU A 40 7.52 3.53 -16.45
N LYS A 41 7.41 4.30 -15.36
CA LYS A 41 7.65 5.75 -15.33
C LYS A 41 8.57 6.05 -14.14
N TRP A 42 9.61 6.83 -14.37
CA TRP A 42 10.52 7.28 -13.35
C TRP A 42 10.43 8.81 -13.17
N PRO A 43 10.58 9.36 -11.97
CA PRO A 43 10.66 8.64 -10.69
C PRO A 43 9.32 8.03 -10.27
N CYS A 44 9.33 6.98 -9.44
CA CYS A 44 8.14 6.42 -8.80
C CYS A 44 8.45 5.90 -7.40
N ILE A 45 7.46 5.90 -6.53
CA ILE A 45 7.52 5.27 -5.21
C ILE A 45 6.80 3.92 -5.34
N PRO A 46 7.51 2.78 -5.20
CA PRO A 46 6.87 1.47 -5.29
C PRO A 46 6.12 1.10 -4.01
N GLY A 47 5.62 -0.13 -3.97
CA GLY A 47 4.85 -0.67 -2.85
C GLY A 47 3.35 -0.62 -3.10
N SER A 48 2.68 -1.75 -2.95
CA SER A 48 1.24 -1.88 -3.22
C SER A 48 0.44 -2.09 -1.94
N ASP A 49 0.95 -2.91 -1.02
CA ASP A 49 0.27 -3.24 0.22
C ASP A 49 0.71 -2.32 1.35
N GLY A 50 -0.26 -1.87 2.13
CA GLY A 50 0.00 -1.02 3.28
C GLY A 50 -1.15 -0.97 4.27
N ALA A 51 -0.81 -0.53 5.46
CA ALA A 51 -1.75 -0.21 6.52
C ALA A 51 -1.25 1.01 7.30
N GLY A 52 -2.16 1.80 7.81
CA GLY A 52 -1.78 3.01 8.53
C GLY A 52 -2.97 3.71 9.17
N VAL A 53 -2.81 4.99 9.40
CA VAL A 53 -3.82 5.86 10.01
C VAL A 53 -4.14 7.00 9.05
N VAL A 54 -5.41 7.27 8.81
CA VAL A 54 -5.85 8.43 8.04
C VAL A 54 -5.51 9.70 8.82
N THR A 55 -4.70 10.58 8.24
CA THR A 55 -4.28 11.84 8.86
C THR A 55 -5.03 13.05 8.33
N GLU A 56 -5.39 13.03 7.05
CA GLU A 56 -6.12 14.12 6.40
C GLU A 56 -7.19 13.56 5.48
N THR A 57 -8.32 14.28 5.39
CA THR A 57 -9.42 13.99 4.45
C THR A 57 -9.57 15.17 3.50
N GLY A 58 -9.70 14.87 2.21
CA GLY A 58 -9.98 15.86 1.19
C GLY A 58 -11.48 16.23 1.11
N PRO A 59 -11.82 17.22 0.27
CA PRO A 59 -13.21 17.59 0.02
C PRO A 59 -14.05 16.37 -0.40
N GLY A 60 -15.31 16.31 0.08
CA GLY A 60 -16.23 15.21 -0.24
C GLY A 60 -16.04 13.92 0.55
N VAL A 61 -15.00 13.82 1.38
CA VAL A 61 -14.79 12.68 2.28
C VAL A 61 -15.35 12.99 3.67
N ASP A 62 -15.98 11.98 4.29
CA ASP A 62 -16.47 12.11 5.67
C ASP A 62 -15.27 12.37 6.62
N PRO A 63 -15.25 13.51 7.35
CA PRO A 63 -14.18 13.84 8.29
C PRO A 63 -13.99 12.79 9.39
N ALA A 64 -14.98 11.94 9.66
CA ALA A 64 -14.89 10.85 10.62
C ALA A 64 -13.85 9.79 10.25
N TRP A 65 -13.32 9.79 9.03
CA TRP A 65 -12.20 8.96 8.65
C TRP A 65 -10.88 9.37 9.31
N ALA A 66 -10.70 10.65 9.63
CA ALA A 66 -9.48 11.12 10.29
C ALA A 66 -9.26 10.39 11.64
N GLY A 67 -8.06 9.88 11.84
CA GLY A 67 -7.66 9.10 13.01
C GLY A 67 -8.00 7.60 12.94
N ARG A 68 -8.69 7.13 11.91
CA ARG A 68 -9.01 5.70 11.77
C ARG A 68 -7.82 4.89 11.26
N GLU A 69 -7.67 3.68 11.83
CA GLU A 69 -6.74 2.68 11.29
C GLU A 69 -7.35 1.99 10.07
N VAL A 70 -6.57 1.93 9.00
CA VAL A 70 -7.04 1.42 7.70
C VAL A 70 -6.04 0.44 7.10
N VAL A 71 -6.58 -0.47 6.29
CA VAL A 71 -5.83 -1.32 5.36
C VAL A 71 -6.11 -0.83 3.95
N ILE A 72 -5.09 -0.79 3.12
CA ILE A 72 -5.14 -0.30 1.75
C ILE A 72 -5.52 -1.45 0.82
N ASN A 73 -6.54 -1.21 -0.02
CA ASN A 73 -6.78 -2.03 -1.20
C ASN A 73 -5.88 -1.53 -2.32
N ALA A 74 -4.95 -2.35 -2.77
CA ALA A 74 -4.01 -1.98 -3.82
C ALA A 74 -4.62 -1.88 -5.23
N SER A 75 -5.87 -2.33 -5.40
CA SER A 75 -6.54 -2.45 -6.70
C SER A 75 -7.47 -1.27 -6.96
N PHE A 76 -7.16 -0.46 -7.96
CA PHE A 76 -7.91 0.74 -8.35
C PHE A 76 -8.70 0.50 -9.63
N HIS A 77 -9.89 1.03 -9.70
CA HIS A 77 -10.71 1.01 -10.93
C HIS A 77 -10.96 -0.40 -11.48
N TRP A 78 -11.27 -1.35 -10.59
CA TRP A 78 -11.59 -2.73 -11.00
C TRP A 78 -12.66 -2.76 -12.07
N GLY A 79 -13.67 -1.91 -11.96
CA GLY A 79 -14.81 -1.87 -12.87
C GLY A 79 -16.04 -2.57 -12.28
N THR A 80 -17.06 -2.72 -13.11
CA THR A 80 -18.38 -3.29 -12.72
C THR A 80 -18.46 -4.81 -12.90
N GLU A 81 -17.54 -5.41 -13.66
CA GLU A 81 -17.48 -6.85 -13.87
C GLU A 81 -16.64 -7.50 -12.77
N GLU A 82 -17.26 -8.34 -11.93
CA GLU A 82 -16.57 -8.97 -10.79
C GLU A 82 -15.48 -9.97 -11.22
N ARG A 83 -15.65 -10.60 -12.39
CA ARG A 83 -14.77 -11.68 -12.86
C ARG A 83 -13.55 -11.22 -13.63
N ALA A 84 -13.51 -9.95 -14.04
CA ALA A 84 -12.42 -9.42 -14.84
C ALA A 84 -12.20 -7.92 -14.57
N GLN A 85 -10.96 -7.53 -14.55
CA GLN A 85 -10.57 -6.12 -14.39
C GLN A 85 -10.98 -5.29 -15.60
N GLY A 86 -11.44 -4.06 -15.37
CA GLY A 86 -11.75 -3.08 -16.40
C GLY A 86 -10.50 -2.50 -17.06
N GLY A 87 -10.69 -1.83 -18.19
CA GLY A 87 -9.58 -1.24 -18.97
C GLY A 87 -8.81 -0.11 -18.26
N GLN A 88 -9.35 0.42 -17.16
CA GLN A 88 -8.71 1.47 -16.35
C GLN A 88 -8.08 0.92 -15.06
N PHE A 89 -8.07 -0.39 -14.89
CA PHE A 89 -7.50 -1.04 -13.72
C PHE A 89 -6.03 -0.63 -13.50
N GLN A 90 -5.71 -0.29 -12.27
CA GLN A 90 -4.37 0.07 -11.84
C GLN A 90 -4.04 -0.60 -10.51
N ILE A 91 -2.76 -0.75 -10.25
CA ILE A 91 -2.25 -1.22 -8.96
C ILE A 91 -1.41 -0.11 -8.34
N LEU A 92 -1.57 0.12 -7.04
CA LEU A 92 -0.77 1.06 -6.26
C LEU A 92 0.73 0.75 -6.38
N GLY A 93 1.57 1.79 -6.40
CA GLY A 93 3.02 1.68 -6.56
C GLY A 93 3.52 1.80 -8.00
N LEU A 94 2.61 1.82 -8.98
CA LEU A 94 2.81 2.23 -10.38
C LEU A 94 1.49 2.06 -11.15
N PRO A 95 0.99 3.08 -11.87
CA PRO A 95 1.61 4.38 -12.19
C PRO A 95 1.47 5.46 -11.10
N ARG A 96 0.72 5.20 -10.02
CA ARG A 96 0.61 6.08 -8.85
C ARG A 96 1.67 5.70 -7.82
N ASP A 97 2.13 6.68 -7.04
CA ASP A 97 3.06 6.46 -5.93
C ASP A 97 2.45 5.52 -4.88
N GLY A 98 3.28 4.65 -4.33
CA GLY A 98 2.89 3.54 -3.49
C GLY A 98 3.27 3.69 -2.02
N THR A 99 3.31 2.54 -1.36
CA THR A 99 3.37 2.44 0.10
C THR A 99 4.76 2.36 0.71
N LEU A 100 5.84 2.35 -0.11
CA LEU A 100 7.20 2.45 0.43
C LEU A 100 7.57 3.92 0.69
N ALA A 101 6.75 4.59 1.49
CA ALA A 101 6.83 5.99 1.89
C ALA A 101 6.31 6.17 3.32
N GLU A 102 6.42 7.37 3.88
CA GLU A 102 5.80 7.71 5.17
C GLU A 102 4.30 7.99 5.03
N PHE A 103 3.90 8.55 3.89
CA PHE A 103 2.52 8.90 3.58
C PHE A 103 2.15 8.47 2.17
N VAL A 104 0.86 8.17 1.96
CA VAL A 104 0.28 7.89 0.65
C VAL A 104 -1.09 8.55 0.52
N VAL A 105 -1.40 9.04 -0.70
CA VAL A 105 -2.74 9.55 -1.04
C VAL A 105 -3.55 8.48 -1.74
N LEU A 106 -4.77 8.29 -1.28
CA LEU A 106 -5.69 7.27 -1.79
C LEU A 106 -7.08 7.83 -1.95
N VAL A 107 -7.84 7.31 -2.91
CA VAL A 107 -9.29 7.55 -2.97
C VAL A 107 -9.94 6.84 -1.78
N SER A 108 -10.88 7.49 -1.10
CA SER A 108 -11.49 6.98 0.13
C SER A 108 -12.19 5.61 -0.05
N ALA A 109 -12.63 5.28 -1.26
CA ALA A 109 -13.21 3.97 -1.57
C ALA A 109 -12.21 2.80 -1.54
N GLU A 110 -10.91 3.09 -1.51
CA GLU A 110 -9.81 2.10 -1.57
C GLU A 110 -9.17 1.80 -0.22
N ILE A 111 -9.75 2.36 0.85
CA ILE A 111 -9.38 2.04 2.22
C ILE A 111 -10.54 1.32 2.92
N ALA A 112 -10.21 0.36 3.75
CA ALA A 112 -11.16 -0.32 4.62
C ALA A 112 -10.76 -0.14 6.08
N GLU A 113 -11.76 0.15 6.94
CA GLU A 113 -11.54 0.17 8.37
C GLU A 113 -11.03 -1.20 8.83
N ARG A 114 -9.98 -1.22 9.63
CA ARG A 114 -9.43 -2.44 10.21
C ARG A 114 -10.43 -3.06 11.19
N ARG A 115 -11.34 -3.89 10.68
CA ARG A 115 -12.24 -4.73 11.49
C ARG A 115 -11.72 -6.15 11.71
N LEU A 116 -10.54 -6.48 11.20
CA LEU A 116 -9.93 -7.80 11.34
C LEU A 116 -9.44 -7.98 12.78
N LYS A 117 -10.20 -8.76 13.57
CA LYS A 117 -9.61 -9.48 14.70
C LYS A 117 -8.70 -10.56 14.09
N VAL A 118 -7.46 -10.20 13.81
CA VAL A 118 -6.46 -11.19 13.44
C VAL A 118 -6.20 -12.01 14.70
N HIS A 119 -6.77 -13.21 14.75
CA HIS A 119 -6.33 -14.21 15.68
C HIS A 119 -4.94 -14.66 15.19
N VAL A 120 -3.89 -14.04 15.73
CA VAL A 120 -2.53 -14.55 15.56
C VAL A 120 -2.46 -15.81 16.40
N PRO A 121 -2.34 -17.01 15.77
CA PRO A 121 -2.10 -18.21 16.55
C PRO A 121 -0.78 -17.98 17.29
N THR A 122 -0.81 -18.01 18.61
CA THR A 122 0.39 -18.06 19.45
C THR A 122 1.00 -19.45 19.34
N ALA A 123 1.41 -19.86 18.16
CA ALA A 123 2.28 -21.02 18.04
C ALA A 123 3.66 -20.59 18.59
N PRO A 124 4.23 -21.32 19.54
CA PRO A 124 5.59 -21.04 19.99
C PRO A 124 6.51 -21.12 18.76
N VAL A 125 7.31 -20.06 18.56
CA VAL A 125 8.37 -20.06 17.56
C VAL A 125 9.29 -21.23 17.92
N ALA A 126 9.34 -22.25 17.08
CA ALA A 126 10.28 -23.34 17.27
C ALA A 126 11.70 -22.76 17.34
N PRO A 127 12.53 -23.15 18.30
CA PRO A 127 13.90 -22.65 18.35
C PRO A 127 14.61 -22.99 17.05
N ALA A 128 15.36 -22.04 16.54
CA ALA A 128 16.15 -22.24 15.32
C ALA A 128 17.02 -23.47 15.46
N ALA A 129 16.98 -24.35 14.46
CA ALA A 129 17.85 -25.52 14.44
C ALA A 129 19.33 -25.08 14.53
N PRO A 130 20.18 -25.77 15.33
CA PRO A 130 21.58 -25.42 15.40
C PRO A 130 22.23 -25.53 14.02
N ALA A 131 23.07 -24.55 13.69
CA ALA A 131 23.82 -24.54 12.43
C ALA A 131 24.63 -25.84 12.31
N ALA A 132 24.55 -26.49 11.15
CA ALA A 132 25.36 -27.66 10.86
C ALA A 132 26.87 -27.28 10.94
N PRO A 133 27.73 -28.14 11.51
CA PRO A 133 29.15 -27.87 11.55
C PRO A 133 29.69 -27.79 10.12
N GLN A 134 30.40 -26.71 9.86
CA GLN A 134 31.14 -26.57 8.59
C GLN A 134 32.30 -27.54 8.61
N ALA A 135 32.37 -28.41 7.61
CA ALA A 135 33.49 -29.33 7.36
C ALA A 135 34.63 -28.62 6.62
#